data_cd029b8eaf3a85236251224044a5bb30
#
_entry.id   cd029b8eaf3a85236251224044a5bb30
#
_cell.length_a   1.000
_cell.length_b   1.000
_cell.length_c   1.000
_cell.angle_alpha   90.00
_cell.angle_beta   90.00
_cell.angle_gamma   90.00
#
_symmetry.space_group_name_H-M   'P 1'
#
loop_
_entity.id
_entity.type
_entity.pdbx_description
1 polymer ?
#
loop_
_entity_poly.entity_id
_entity_poly.type
_entity_poly.pdbx_seq_one_letter_code
_entity_poly.pdbx_strand_id
1 'polypeptide(L)'
;MRHQNLDWNKIQLAKKFHLEGLSPAEVKLFLHWKATDSDFARAVEAIASNRSIKEDLALLESIDEDVAWTRFSLKNFPIASKSKIRSFTSWYRAAAVFAGVLLCASVWWMEFSNRNADLQVSLPAGSFSNKVGSVSSFLLPDSTRVWLSTGSALQYGADFPKNRKVLLQGEAFFEVRKNPDFPFEVTTGGVETEVLGTSFNLKAYPGEGVDLSVFTGKVQFGEPDSTGGAFLLTKNQTISWSAQSGFSEIKSFDSALGPDWKSSVFRFENASLEDIVQSLGRWYPVEFEVAGQAGRCRFSGEFHRSSLEQILEVLSYTLNLSYQIHETTVKIKSKPC
;
A
#
# COMPACT_ATOMS: atom_id res chain seq x y z
N MET A 1 12.77 29.65 -10.38
CA MET A 1 11.30 29.72 -10.15
C MET A 1 10.99 28.89 -8.92
N ARG A 2 10.49 29.51 -7.85
CA ARG A 2 10.16 28.82 -6.60
C ARG A 2 8.90 27.99 -6.82
N HIS A 3 9.01 26.67 -6.80
CA HIS A 3 7.85 25.78 -6.66
C HIS A 3 7.30 25.95 -5.25
N GLN A 4 6.24 26.70 -5.11
CA GLN A 4 5.49 26.85 -3.87
C GLN A 4 4.68 25.57 -3.67
N ASN A 5 4.89 24.91 -2.53
CA ASN A 5 4.11 23.76 -2.06
C ASN A 5 2.66 24.22 -1.79
N LEU A 6 1.78 24.00 -2.76
CA LEU A 6 0.36 24.11 -2.49
C LEU A 6 -0.03 22.97 -1.54
N ASP A 7 -0.62 23.32 -0.40
CA ASP A 7 -1.09 22.36 0.58
C ASP A 7 -2.12 21.41 -0.09
N TRP A 8 -1.91 20.10 0.05
CA TRP A 8 -2.75 19.06 -0.58
C TRP A 8 -4.24 19.22 -0.22
N ASN A 9 -4.54 19.62 1.01
CA ASN A 9 -5.91 19.86 1.46
C ASN A 9 -6.60 20.96 0.66
N LYS A 10 -5.86 22.00 0.25
CA LYS A 10 -6.36 23.09 -0.58
C LYS A 10 -6.66 22.62 -2.01
N ILE A 11 -5.80 21.77 -2.56
CA ILE A 11 -6.02 21.18 -3.90
C ILE A 11 -7.26 20.28 -3.90
N GLN A 12 -7.42 19.44 -2.88
CA GLN A 12 -8.61 18.58 -2.74
C GLN A 12 -9.90 19.40 -2.60
N LEU A 13 -9.87 20.48 -1.84
CA LEU A 13 -11.03 21.36 -1.68
C LEU A 13 -11.37 22.09 -2.98
N ALA A 14 -10.37 22.53 -3.75
CA ALA A 14 -10.58 23.13 -5.07
C ALA A 14 -11.17 22.12 -6.07
N LYS A 15 -10.69 20.87 -6.06
CA LYS A 15 -11.21 19.78 -6.87
C LYS A 15 -12.65 19.45 -6.51
N LYS A 16 -12.96 19.30 -5.23
CA LYS A 16 -14.29 18.99 -4.72
C LYS A 16 -15.32 20.08 -5.08
N PHE A 17 -14.90 21.34 -5.05
CA PHE A 17 -15.74 22.47 -5.48
C PHE A 17 -16.22 22.35 -6.93
N HIS A 18 -15.36 21.83 -7.82
CA HIS A 18 -15.67 21.71 -9.24
C HIS A 18 -16.42 20.42 -9.62
N LEU A 19 -16.34 19.37 -8.83
CA LEU A 19 -16.87 18.03 -9.18
C LEU A 19 -18.10 17.64 -8.36
N GLU A 20 -18.06 17.82 -7.05
CA GLU A 20 -19.02 17.18 -6.13
C GLU A 20 -19.89 18.19 -5.37
N GLY A 21 -19.49 19.48 -5.39
CA GLY A 21 -20.04 20.49 -4.51
C GLY A 21 -19.48 20.43 -3.08
N LEU A 22 -19.54 21.54 -2.37
CA LEU A 22 -19.00 21.67 -1.01
C LEU A 22 -20.10 21.65 0.04
N SER A 23 -19.83 21.04 1.19
CA SER A 23 -20.67 21.17 2.38
C SER A 23 -20.62 22.61 2.94
N PRO A 24 -21.60 23.04 3.75
CA PRO A 24 -21.63 24.41 4.31
C PRO A 24 -20.38 24.81 5.12
N ALA A 25 -19.72 23.85 5.77
CA ALA A 25 -18.47 24.06 6.49
C ALA A 25 -17.28 24.25 5.53
N GLU A 26 -17.22 23.43 4.49
CA GLU A 26 -16.17 23.49 3.45
C GLU A 26 -16.28 24.77 2.60
N VAL A 27 -17.49 25.27 2.34
CA VAL A 27 -17.71 26.55 1.65
C VAL A 27 -17.07 27.71 2.41
N LYS A 28 -17.22 27.77 3.74
CA LYS A 28 -16.58 28.81 4.56
C LYS A 28 -15.06 28.74 4.46
N LEU A 29 -14.50 27.55 4.52
CA LEU A 29 -13.05 27.32 4.42
C LEU A 29 -12.52 27.66 3.02
N PHE A 30 -13.23 27.28 1.98
CA PHE A 30 -12.91 27.60 0.59
C PHE A 30 -12.90 29.12 0.33
N LEU A 31 -13.92 29.83 0.79
CA LEU A 31 -13.99 31.31 0.66
C LEU A 31 -12.89 31.99 1.44
N HIS A 32 -12.57 31.51 2.65
CA HIS A 32 -11.47 32.05 3.45
C HIS A 32 -10.13 31.88 2.71
N TRP A 33 -9.80 30.70 2.21
CA TRP A 33 -8.55 30.48 1.50
C TRP A 33 -8.50 31.19 0.14
N LYS A 34 -9.61 31.28 -0.58
CA LYS A 34 -9.68 32.06 -1.82
C LYS A 34 -9.42 33.56 -1.60
N ALA A 35 -9.79 34.10 -0.44
CA ALA A 35 -9.56 35.50 -0.09
C ALA A 35 -8.16 35.79 0.47
N THR A 36 -7.55 34.80 1.16
CA THR A 36 -6.28 35.02 1.90
C THR A 36 -5.04 34.39 1.22
N ASP A 37 -5.22 33.45 0.29
CA ASP A 37 -4.14 32.75 -0.38
C ASP A 37 -4.22 32.96 -1.90
N SER A 38 -3.34 33.84 -2.40
CA SER A 38 -3.28 34.18 -3.84
C SER A 38 -2.89 33.01 -4.75
N ASP A 39 -2.15 32.02 -4.21
CA ASP A 39 -1.75 30.83 -4.96
C ASP A 39 -2.90 29.84 -5.09
N PHE A 40 -3.69 29.70 -4.00
CA PHE A 40 -4.92 28.94 -4.03
C PHE A 40 -5.97 29.57 -4.98
N ALA A 41 -6.15 30.89 -4.94
CA ALA A 41 -7.06 31.58 -5.84
C ALA A 41 -6.69 31.38 -7.32
N ARG A 42 -5.40 31.49 -7.67
CA ARG A 42 -4.90 31.22 -9.03
C ARG A 42 -5.07 29.78 -9.45
N ALA A 43 -4.84 28.81 -8.55
CA ALA A 43 -5.04 27.40 -8.84
C ALA A 43 -6.51 27.07 -9.12
N VAL A 44 -7.44 27.61 -8.34
CA VAL A 44 -8.88 27.47 -8.57
C VAL A 44 -9.30 28.05 -9.93
N GLU A 45 -8.76 29.20 -10.31
CA GLU A 45 -9.07 29.86 -11.58
C GLU A 45 -8.47 29.10 -12.77
N ALA A 46 -7.26 28.55 -12.62
CA ALA A 46 -6.61 27.70 -13.63
C ALA A 46 -7.42 26.41 -13.88
N ILE A 47 -7.94 25.78 -12.83
CA ILE A 47 -8.80 24.58 -12.96
C ILE A 47 -10.13 24.98 -13.63
N ALA A 48 -10.70 26.12 -13.29
CA ALA A 48 -11.96 26.60 -13.89
C ALA A 48 -11.83 26.99 -15.36
N SER A 49 -10.69 27.52 -15.77
CA SER A 49 -10.44 28.00 -17.14
C SER A 49 -9.93 26.92 -18.11
N ASN A 50 -9.35 25.85 -17.61
CA ASN A 50 -8.76 24.80 -18.45
C ASN A 50 -9.79 23.71 -18.80
N ARG A 51 -10.35 23.81 -20.01
CA ARG A 51 -11.36 22.89 -20.55
C ARG A 51 -10.86 21.43 -20.60
N SER A 52 -9.59 21.22 -20.89
CA SER A 52 -8.99 19.86 -20.94
C SER A 52 -9.00 19.17 -19.58
N ILE A 53 -8.71 19.89 -18.49
CA ILE A 53 -8.75 19.32 -17.14
C ILE A 53 -10.18 18.90 -16.74
N LYS A 54 -11.20 19.68 -17.16
CA LYS A 54 -12.62 19.33 -16.91
C LYS A 54 -13.04 18.09 -17.68
N GLU A 55 -12.61 17.96 -18.93
CA GLU A 55 -12.91 16.80 -19.77
C GLU A 55 -12.20 15.54 -19.25
N ASP A 56 -10.94 15.66 -18.84
CA ASP A 56 -10.18 14.56 -18.22
C ASP A 56 -10.77 14.11 -16.87
N LEU A 57 -11.25 15.04 -16.05
CA LEU A 57 -11.89 14.72 -14.78
C LEU A 57 -13.26 14.04 -14.98
N ALA A 58 -14.06 14.51 -15.94
CA ALA A 58 -15.33 13.89 -16.28
C ALA A 58 -15.15 12.49 -16.88
N LEU A 59 -14.09 12.28 -17.66
CA LEU A 59 -13.74 10.96 -18.20
C LEU A 59 -13.36 9.98 -17.07
N LEU A 60 -12.62 10.43 -16.07
CA LEU A 60 -12.24 9.61 -14.90
C LEU A 60 -13.46 9.19 -14.07
N GLU A 61 -14.48 10.06 -13.94
CA GLU A 61 -15.72 9.72 -13.23
C GLU A 61 -16.63 8.79 -14.02
N SER A 62 -16.56 8.80 -15.35
CA SER A 62 -17.39 7.95 -16.21
C SER A 62 -16.94 6.48 -16.21
N ILE A 63 -15.79 6.16 -15.63
CA ILE A 63 -15.28 4.78 -15.58
C ILE A 63 -15.99 4.02 -14.46
N ASP A 64 -16.83 3.07 -14.85
CA ASP A 64 -17.50 2.14 -13.94
C ASP A 64 -16.49 1.10 -13.45
N GLU A 65 -16.09 1.23 -12.17
CA GLU A 65 -15.11 0.34 -11.54
C GLU A 65 -15.59 -1.10 -11.46
N ASP A 66 -16.89 -1.33 -11.30
CA ASP A 66 -17.46 -2.69 -11.21
C ASP A 66 -17.37 -3.41 -12.56
N VAL A 67 -17.62 -2.69 -13.66
CA VAL A 67 -17.46 -3.22 -15.02
C VAL A 67 -16.00 -3.51 -15.33
N ALA A 68 -15.08 -2.62 -14.96
CA ALA A 68 -13.65 -2.82 -15.15
C ALA A 68 -13.13 -4.03 -14.35
N TRP A 69 -13.54 -4.17 -13.08
CA TRP A 69 -13.20 -5.32 -12.24
C TRP A 69 -13.78 -6.64 -12.76
N THR A 70 -15.03 -6.63 -13.24
CA THR A 70 -15.66 -7.81 -13.83
C THR A 70 -14.89 -8.27 -15.06
N ARG A 71 -14.53 -7.35 -15.95
CA ARG A 71 -13.77 -7.66 -17.18
C ARG A 71 -12.36 -8.18 -16.83
N PHE A 72 -11.71 -7.58 -15.86
CA PHE A 72 -10.39 -7.98 -15.40
C PHE A 72 -10.40 -9.37 -14.74
N SER A 73 -11.35 -9.62 -13.83
CA SER A 73 -11.47 -10.92 -13.14
C SER A 73 -11.81 -12.06 -14.10
N LEU A 74 -12.68 -11.84 -15.10
CA LEU A 74 -13.01 -12.82 -16.13
C LEU A 74 -11.81 -13.16 -17.03
N LYS A 75 -10.91 -12.20 -17.27
CA LYS A 75 -9.72 -12.39 -18.10
C LYS A 75 -8.60 -13.15 -17.38
N ASN A 76 -8.40 -12.86 -16.10
CA ASN A 76 -7.25 -13.37 -15.34
C ASN A 76 -7.59 -14.59 -14.45
N PHE A 77 -8.88 -14.80 -14.13
CA PHE A 77 -9.34 -15.91 -13.30
C PHE A 77 -10.53 -16.64 -13.93
N PRO A 78 -10.32 -17.46 -14.99
CA PRO A 78 -11.42 -18.22 -15.61
C PRO A 78 -11.96 -19.23 -14.61
N ILE A 79 -13.27 -19.13 -14.31
CA ILE A 79 -13.99 -20.12 -13.50
C ILE A 79 -13.91 -21.47 -14.22
N ALA A 80 -13.22 -22.43 -13.63
CA ALA A 80 -13.05 -23.77 -14.18
C ALA A 80 -14.41 -24.47 -14.27
N SER A 81 -14.98 -24.56 -15.49
CA SER A 81 -16.16 -25.36 -15.74
C SER A 81 -15.81 -26.84 -15.80
N LYS A 82 -16.43 -27.67 -14.98
CA LYS A 82 -16.29 -29.13 -14.99
C LYS A 82 -16.84 -29.70 -16.28
N SER A 83 -15.97 -30.09 -17.21
CA SER A 83 -16.37 -30.86 -18.39
C SER A 83 -16.44 -32.36 -18.09
N LYS A 84 -17.59 -32.98 -18.40
CA LYS A 84 -17.80 -34.43 -18.34
C LYS A 84 -17.04 -35.10 -19.47
N ILE A 85 -16.11 -35.97 -19.15
CA ILE A 85 -15.39 -36.80 -20.11
C ILE A 85 -16.25 -38.00 -20.47
N ARG A 86 -16.58 -38.16 -21.75
CA ARG A 86 -17.15 -39.38 -22.34
C ARG A 86 -16.00 -40.31 -22.81
N SER A 87 -16.06 -41.56 -22.36
CA SER A 87 -15.12 -42.64 -22.73
C SER A 87 -15.31 -43.02 -24.18
N PHE A 88 -14.19 -43.14 -24.93
CA PHE A 88 -14.15 -43.83 -26.20
C PHE A 88 -12.99 -44.86 -26.19
N THR A 89 -13.34 -46.09 -26.59
CA THR A 89 -12.56 -47.31 -26.37
C THR A 89 -11.51 -47.56 -27.46
N SER A 90 -10.36 -47.98 -26.99
CA SER A 90 -9.39 -48.97 -27.47
C SER A 90 -9.24 -49.27 -28.98
N TRP A 91 -8.26 -48.57 -29.64
CA TRP A 91 -7.49 -49.21 -30.72
C TRP A 91 -6.12 -48.54 -31.04
N TYR A 92 -5.64 -47.69 -30.21
CA TYR A 92 -4.38 -46.95 -30.44
C TYR A 92 -3.36 -47.11 -29.29
N ARG A 93 -3.32 -48.29 -28.66
CA ARG A 93 -2.48 -48.51 -27.47
C ARG A 93 -0.97 -48.48 -27.69
N ALA A 94 -0.48 -48.67 -28.90
CA ALA A 94 0.96 -48.64 -29.16
C ALA A 94 1.48 -47.30 -29.69
N ALA A 95 0.70 -46.56 -30.48
CA ALA A 95 1.07 -45.19 -30.94
C ALA A 95 0.87 -44.13 -29.86
N ALA A 96 -0.05 -44.35 -28.90
CA ALA A 96 -0.34 -43.43 -27.83
C ALA A 96 0.80 -43.27 -26.80
N VAL A 97 1.61 -44.30 -26.57
CA VAL A 97 2.72 -44.24 -25.62
C VAL A 97 3.84 -43.34 -26.13
N PHE A 98 4.20 -43.41 -27.40
CA PHE A 98 5.23 -42.53 -27.98
C PHE A 98 4.74 -41.09 -28.16
N ALA A 99 3.49 -40.87 -28.56
CA ALA A 99 2.90 -39.53 -28.63
C ALA A 99 2.73 -38.96 -27.25
N GLY A 100 2.36 -39.74 -26.23
CA GLY A 100 2.26 -39.32 -24.83
C GLY A 100 3.61 -38.92 -24.24
N VAL A 101 4.68 -39.65 -24.51
CA VAL A 101 6.03 -39.30 -24.03
C VAL A 101 6.54 -38.00 -24.68
N LEU A 102 6.29 -37.82 -25.99
CA LEU A 102 6.66 -36.57 -26.68
C LEU A 102 5.80 -35.38 -26.24
N LEU A 103 4.51 -35.59 -25.97
CA LEU A 103 3.65 -34.55 -25.40
C LEU A 103 4.03 -34.24 -23.94
N CYS A 104 4.31 -35.24 -23.12
CA CYS A 104 4.80 -35.02 -21.76
C CYS A 104 6.17 -34.33 -21.74
N ALA A 105 7.08 -34.71 -22.66
CA ALA A 105 8.37 -34.04 -22.79
C ALA A 105 8.25 -32.59 -23.31
N SER A 106 7.33 -32.33 -24.25
CA SER A 106 7.09 -30.98 -24.75
C SER A 106 6.37 -30.10 -23.72
N VAL A 107 5.41 -30.65 -22.96
CA VAL A 107 4.76 -29.95 -21.83
C VAL A 107 5.78 -29.74 -20.72
N TRP A 108 6.59 -30.76 -20.39
CA TRP A 108 7.64 -30.59 -19.37
C TRP A 108 8.72 -29.60 -19.81
N TRP A 109 9.09 -29.58 -21.09
CA TRP A 109 10.00 -28.58 -21.66
C TRP A 109 9.38 -27.17 -21.67
N MET A 110 8.09 -27.05 -21.97
CA MET A 110 7.35 -25.78 -21.96
C MET A 110 7.17 -25.27 -20.54
N GLU A 111 6.86 -26.15 -19.58
CA GLU A 111 6.79 -25.83 -18.15
C GLU A 111 8.17 -25.48 -17.57
N PHE A 112 9.21 -26.21 -17.97
CA PHE A 112 10.59 -25.96 -17.55
C PHE A 112 11.15 -24.69 -18.20
N SER A 113 10.79 -24.40 -19.44
CA SER A 113 11.17 -23.18 -20.15
C SER A 113 10.46 -21.94 -19.58
N ASN A 114 9.19 -22.06 -19.22
CA ASN A 114 8.46 -20.98 -18.55
C ASN A 114 8.98 -20.69 -17.13
N ARG A 115 9.36 -21.72 -16.36
CA ARG A 115 9.96 -21.52 -15.02
C ARG A 115 11.31 -20.81 -15.06
N ASN A 116 12.05 -20.93 -16.15
CA ASN A 116 13.33 -20.22 -16.34
C ASN A 116 13.16 -18.84 -16.96
N ALA A 117 11.98 -18.49 -17.48
CA ALA A 117 11.70 -17.16 -18.02
C ALA A 117 11.40 -16.12 -16.92
N ASP A 118 10.97 -16.56 -15.73
CA ASP A 118 10.62 -15.67 -14.61
C ASP A 118 11.81 -15.27 -13.71
N LEU A 119 13.02 -15.75 -13.99
CA LEU A 119 14.24 -15.27 -13.33
C LEU A 119 14.99 -14.24 -14.19
N GLN A 120 14.30 -13.43 -14.97
CA GLN A 120 14.88 -12.17 -15.40
C GLN A 120 14.94 -11.27 -14.17
N VAL A 121 16.10 -11.23 -13.52
CA VAL A 121 16.50 -10.13 -12.67
C VAL A 121 16.56 -8.91 -13.57
N SER A 122 15.39 -8.31 -13.81
CA SER A 122 15.27 -7.02 -14.47
C SER A 122 15.98 -6.05 -13.54
N LEU A 123 17.13 -5.53 -13.98
CA LEU A 123 17.79 -4.45 -13.25
C LEU A 123 16.75 -3.36 -13.02
N PRO A 124 16.59 -2.85 -11.80
CA PRO A 124 15.58 -1.83 -11.53
C PRO A 124 15.90 -0.60 -12.37
N ALA A 125 14.93 -0.13 -13.16
CA ALA A 125 15.05 1.12 -13.90
C ALA A 125 14.90 2.32 -12.98
N GLY A 126 14.19 2.15 -11.87
CA GLY A 126 14.08 3.12 -10.80
C GLY A 126 14.06 2.46 -9.43
N SER A 127 14.77 3.08 -8.50
CA SER A 127 14.82 2.66 -7.11
C SER A 127 14.75 3.89 -6.21
N PHE A 128 13.88 3.83 -5.21
CA PHE A 128 13.77 4.82 -4.15
C PHE A 128 13.98 4.14 -2.81
N SER A 129 14.74 4.75 -1.94
CA SER A 129 14.94 4.23 -0.59
C SER A 129 15.04 5.35 0.43
N ASN A 130 14.48 5.13 1.59
CA ASN A 130 14.56 6.04 2.73
C ASN A 130 15.43 5.46 3.84
N LYS A 131 16.24 6.32 4.45
CA LYS A 131 16.92 5.99 5.71
C LYS A 131 15.92 5.98 6.86
N VAL A 132 16.28 5.37 7.96
CA VAL A 132 15.54 5.46 9.22
C VAL A 132 15.30 6.94 9.57
N GLY A 133 14.09 7.27 9.99
CA GLY A 133 13.66 8.62 10.34
C GLY A 133 13.29 9.52 9.16
N SER A 134 13.33 9.02 7.91
CA SER A 134 13.04 9.81 6.73
C SER A 134 11.77 9.33 6.04
N VAL A 135 10.92 10.27 5.64
CA VAL A 135 9.75 10.04 4.78
C VAL A 135 9.92 10.87 3.52
N SER A 136 9.67 10.30 2.38
CA SER A 136 9.73 11.00 1.09
C SER A 136 8.46 10.77 0.28
N SER A 137 8.19 11.68 -0.66
CA SER A 137 7.12 11.49 -1.64
C SER A 137 7.62 11.81 -3.04
N PHE A 138 7.18 11.02 -4.01
CA PHE A 138 7.56 11.15 -5.41
C PHE A 138 6.44 10.67 -6.32
N LEU A 139 6.58 10.98 -7.61
CA LEU A 139 5.70 10.46 -8.66
C LEU A 139 6.44 9.37 -9.43
N LEU A 140 5.75 8.27 -9.68
CA LEU A 140 6.18 7.27 -10.64
C LEU A 140 5.93 7.76 -12.08
N PRO A 141 6.55 7.14 -13.10
CA PRO A 141 6.38 7.55 -14.49
C PRO A 141 4.95 7.49 -15.03
N ASP A 142 4.05 6.72 -14.39
CA ASP A 142 2.62 6.66 -14.69
C ASP A 142 1.78 7.73 -13.98
N SER A 143 2.45 8.65 -13.26
CA SER A 143 1.85 9.67 -12.40
C SER A 143 1.18 9.14 -11.12
N THR A 144 1.39 7.88 -10.75
CA THR A 144 1.06 7.37 -9.41
C THR A 144 1.91 8.09 -8.38
N ARG A 145 1.29 8.62 -7.34
CA ARG A 145 1.99 9.24 -6.22
C ARG A 145 2.28 8.22 -5.13
N VAL A 146 3.51 8.20 -4.67
CA VAL A 146 3.96 7.32 -3.59
C VAL A 146 4.52 8.16 -2.46
N TRP A 147 4.12 7.87 -1.23
CA TRP A 147 4.82 8.26 -0.02
C TRP A 147 5.52 7.01 0.50
N LEU A 148 6.81 7.10 0.65
CA LEU A 148 7.65 6.03 1.15
C LEU A 148 8.01 6.33 2.60
N SER A 149 7.72 5.38 3.48
CA SER A 149 7.95 5.50 4.92
C SER A 149 9.42 5.31 5.28
N THR A 150 9.73 5.43 6.55
CA THR A 150 11.07 5.25 7.12
C THR A 150 11.63 3.85 6.85
N GLY A 151 12.93 3.75 6.53
CA GLY A 151 13.62 2.47 6.31
C GLY A 151 13.03 1.62 5.20
N SER A 152 12.30 2.22 4.24
CA SER A 152 11.59 1.52 3.19
C SER A 152 12.27 1.71 1.83
N ALA A 153 12.04 0.76 0.93
CA ALA A 153 12.55 0.80 -0.43
C ALA A 153 11.47 0.37 -1.44
N LEU A 154 11.44 1.04 -2.59
CA LEU A 154 10.55 0.74 -3.70
C LEU A 154 11.36 0.67 -4.99
N GLN A 155 11.10 -0.34 -5.80
CA GLN A 155 11.77 -0.58 -7.08
C GLN A 155 10.75 -0.86 -8.19
N TYR A 156 11.07 -0.48 -9.42
CA TYR A 156 10.28 -0.83 -10.61
C TYR A 156 11.18 -1.12 -11.82
N GLY A 157 10.67 -1.92 -12.75
CA GLY A 157 11.40 -2.36 -13.92
C GLY A 157 11.50 -1.32 -15.04
N ALA A 158 12.35 -1.60 -16.04
CA ALA A 158 12.59 -0.73 -17.20
C ALA A 158 11.38 -0.60 -18.14
N ASP A 159 10.46 -1.53 -18.08
CA ASP A 159 9.23 -1.57 -18.86
C ASP A 159 8.08 -0.75 -18.25
N PHE A 160 8.26 -0.18 -17.05
CA PHE A 160 7.35 0.78 -16.47
C PHE A 160 7.30 2.06 -17.36
N PRO A 161 6.14 2.63 -17.68
CA PRO A 161 4.79 2.38 -17.13
C PRO A 161 3.92 1.39 -17.92
N LYS A 162 4.44 0.67 -18.90
CA LYS A 162 3.66 -0.32 -19.66
C LYS A 162 3.30 -1.53 -18.79
N ASN A 163 4.26 -1.95 -17.97
CA ASN A 163 4.07 -2.96 -16.95
C ASN A 163 4.16 -2.29 -15.57
N ARG A 164 3.01 -1.99 -14.96
CA ARG A 164 2.90 -1.18 -13.75
C ARG A 164 3.18 -1.99 -12.48
N LYS A 165 4.29 -2.76 -12.50
CA LYS A 165 4.71 -3.61 -11.38
C LYS A 165 5.81 -2.94 -10.58
N VAL A 166 5.66 -2.96 -9.26
CA VAL A 166 6.64 -2.44 -8.31
C VAL A 166 6.92 -3.47 -7.20
N LEU A 167 8.15 -3.45 -6.70
CA LEU A 167 8.56 -4.23 -5.54
C LEU A 167 8.69 -3.28 -4.35
N LEU A 168 7.99 -3.58 -3.26
CA LEU A 168 8.05 -2.83 -2.01
C LEU A 168 8.72 -3.65 -0.92
N GLN A 169 9.63 -3.02 -0.17
CA GLN A 169 10.14 -3.48 1.11
C GLN A 169 9.94 -2.37 2.14
N GLY A 170 9.32 -2.68 3.27
CA GLY A 170 8.94 -1.68 4.28
C GLY A 170 7.51 -1.18 4.08
N GLU A 171 7.26 0.12 4.19
CA GLU A 171 5.92 0.68 4.18
C GLU A 171 5.78 1.84 3.19
N ALA A 172 4.70 1.82 2.41
CA ALA A 172 4.37 2.90 1.49
C ALA A 172 2.86 3.14 1.42
N PHE A 173 2.51 4.40 1.23
CA PHE A 173 1.17 4.82 0.87
C PHE A 173 1.14 5.18 -0.61
N PHE A 174 0.20 4.60 -1.34
CA PHE A 174 0.03 4.78 -2.77
C PHE A 174 -1.26 5.55 -3.05
N GLU A 175 -1.17 6.54 -3.93
CA GLU A 175 -2.32 7.10 -4.64
C GLU A 175 -2.16 6.76 -6.11
N VAL A 176 -2.72 5.62 -6.49
CA VAL A 176 -2.54 5.05 -7.82
C VAL A 176 -3.41 5.78 -8.83
N ARG A 177 -2.78 6.23 -9.93
CA ARG A 177 -3.52 6.81 -11.05
C ARG A 177 -4.45 5.76 -11.67
N LYS A 178 -5.72 6.12 -11.81
CA LYS A 178 -6.74 5.24 -12.37
C LYS A 178 -6.40 4.86 -13.82
N ASN A 179 -6.30 3.57 -14.08
CA ASN A 179 -6.08 3.00 -15.41
C ASN A 179 -6.58 1.55 -15.45
N PRO A 180 -7.84 1.34 -15.92
CA PRO A 180 -8.43 0.00 -15.95
C PRO A 180 -7.79 -0.96 -16.94
N ASP A 181 -7.12 -0.45 -17.98
CA ASP A 181 -6.50 -1.28 -19.03
C ASP A 181 -5.13 -1.83 -18.60
N PHE A 182 -4.48 -1.17 -17.65
CA PHE A 182 -3.16 -1.52 -17.14
C PHE A 182 -3.20 -1.50 -15.60
N PRO A 183 -3.48 -2.63 -14.94
CA PRO A 183 -3.46 -2.73 -13.49
C PRO A 183 -2.12 -2.31 -12.89
N PHE A 184 -2.15 -1.77 -11.68
CA PHE A 184 -0.96 -1.48 -10.89
C PHE A 184 -0.77 -2.58 -9.86
N GLU A 185 0.39 -3.19 -9.84
CA GLU A 185 0.71 -4.34 -9.00
C GLU A 185 1.86 -4.02 -8.05
N VAL A 186 1.70 -4.37 -6.78
CA VAL A 186 2.76 -4.29 -5.77
C VAL A 186 3.05 -5.68 -5.25
N THR A 187 4.27 -6.15 -5.48
CA THR A 187 4.77 -7.38 -4.87
C THR A 187 5.51 -7.04 -3.58
N THR A 188 5.19 -7.73 -2.49
CA THR A 188 5.88 -7.56 -1.21
C THR A 188 5.65 -8.76 -0.30
N GLY A 189 6.66 -9.18 0.46
CA GLY A 189 6.53 -10.13 1.57
C GLY A 189 5.92 -11.49 1.24
N GLY A 190 5.85 -11.87 -0.04
CA GLY A 190 5.22 -13.12 -0.49
C GLY A 190 3.75 -12.97 -0.89
N VAL A 191 3.22 -11.74 -0.97
CA VAL A 191 1.87 -11.43 -1.43
C VAL A 191 1.90 -10.38 -2.55
N GLU A 192 0.84 -10.35 -3.33
CA GLU A 192 0.60 -9.39 -4.40
C GLU A 192 -0.63 -8.55 -4.11
N THR A 193 -0.52 -7.27 -4.43
CA THR A 193 -1.58 -6.28 -4.30
C THR A 193 -1.86 -5.69 -5.66
N GLU A 194 -3.06 -5.81 -6.16
CA GLU A 194 -3.45 -5.36 -7.50
C GLU A 194 -4.60 -4.37 -7.44
N VAL A 195 -4.45 -3.26 -8.18
CA VAL A 195 -5.42 -2.15 -8.18
C VAL A 195 -5.56 -1.51 -9.56
N LEU A 196 -6.72 -0.89 -9.82
CA LEU A 196 -6.99 -0.13 -11.05
C LEU A 196 -6.92 1.39 -10.87
N GLY A 197 -6.92 1.87 -9.60
CA GLY A 197 -6.91 3.29 -9.27
C GLY A 197 -7.44 3.52 -7.86
N THR A 198 -6.58 3.37 -6.88
CA THR A 198 -6.92 3.18 -5.47
C THR A 198 -5.92 3.92 -4.61
N SER A 199 -6.35 4.43 -3.46
CA SER A 199 -5.46 4.92 -2.42
C SER A 199 -5.40 3.88 -1.30
N PHE A 200 -4.20 3.36 -1.02
CA PHE A 200 -3.99 2.32 -0.01
C PHE A 200 -2.62 2.44 0.66
N ASN A 201 -2.52 1.91 1.86
CA ASN A 201 -1.27 1.74 2.59
C ASN A 201 -0.89 0.26 2.62
N LEU A 202 0.36 -0.02 2.34
CA LEU A 202 0.91 -1.37 2.40
C LEU A 202 2.17 -1.36 3.28
N LYS A 203 2.17 -2.18 4.33
CA LYS A 203 3.25 -2.30 5.29
C LYS A 203 3.79 -3.72 5.26
N ALA A 204 5.07 -3.89 4.98
CA ALA A 204 5.76 -5.18 4.85
C ALA A 204 7.24 -5.04 5.24
N TYR A 205 7.51 -4.79 6.51
CA TYR A 205 8.89 -4.76 7.01
C TYR A 205 9.45 -6.18 7.12
N PRO A 206 10.75 -6.38 6.88
CA PRO A 206 11.39 -7.69 7.01
C PRO A 206 11.17 -8.31 8.40
N GLY A 207 10.75 -9.58 8.45
CA GLY A 207 10.45 -10.30 9.68
C GLY A 207 9.09 -10.02 10.30
N GLU A 208 8.31 -9.12 9.69
CA GLU A 208 6.91 -8.83 10.07
C GLU A 208 5.94 -9.43 9.05
N GLY A 209 4.66 -9.44 9.39
CA GLY A 209 3.61 -9.72 8.41
C GLY A 209 3.41 -8.56 7.42
N VAL A 210 2.45 -8.74 6.54
CA VAL A 210 2.02 -7.71 5.59
C VAL A 210 0.67 -7.18 6.02
N ASP A 211 0.53 -5.87 6.18
CA ASP A 211 -0.71 -5.19 6.50
C ASP A 211 -1.13 -4.31 5.32
N LEU A 212 -2.34 -4.53 4.81
CA LEU A 212 -2.97 -3.72 3.77
C LEU A 212 -4.15 -2.95 4.35
N SER A 213 -4.21 -1.64 4.09
CA SER A 213 -5.34 -0.77 4.45
C SER A 213 -5.80 0.05 3.24
N VAL A 214 -7.09 -0.02 2.91
CA VAL A 214 -7.67 0.63 1.72
C VAL A 214 -8.42 1.91 2.10
N PHE A 215 -8.00 3.04 1.56
CA PHE A 215 -8.61 4.36 1.82
C PHE A 215 -9.62 4.78 0.76
N THR A 216 -9.39 4.42 -0.49
CA THR A 216 -10.35 4.65 -1.60
C THR A 216 -10.28 3.51 -2.60
N GLY A 217 -11.35 3.27 -3.36
CA GLY A 217 -11.38 2.29 -4.45
C GLY A 217 -11.45 0.84 -3.97
N LYS A 218 -10.87 -0.05 -4.76
CA LYS A 218 -10.87 -1.51 -4.54
C LYS A 218 -9.47 -2.06 -4.73
N VAL A 219 -9.11 -3.05 -3.92
CA VAL A 219 -7.81 -3.73 -3.93
C VAL A 219 -8.03 -5.23 -3.96
N GLN A 220 -7.37 -5.90 -4.86
CA GLN A 220 -7.22 -7.35 -4.82
C GLN A 220 -5.90 -7.69 -4.13
N PHE A 221 -5.93 -8.59 -3.13
CA PHE A 221 -4.81 -8.93 -2.28
C PHE A 221 -4.72 -10.44 -2.06
N GLY A 222 -3.60 -11.05 -2.38
CA GLY A 222 -3.44 -12.50 -2.30
C GLY A 222 -2.00 -12.97 -2.43
N GLU A 223 -1.79 -14.27 -2.29
CA GLU A 223 -0.51 -14.90 -2.63
C GLU A 223 -0.44 -15.11 -4.14
N PRO A 224 0.76 -14.96 -4.75
CA PRO A 224 0.96 -15.28 -6.16
C PRO A 224 0.55 -16.70 -6.45
N ASP A 225 -0.11 -16.94 -7.57
CA ASP A 225 -0.49 -18.28 -8.06
C ASP A 225 -1.30 -19.16 -7.08
N SER A 226 -1.89 -18.56 -6.03
CA SER A 226 -2.63 -19.35 -5.04
C SER A 226 -3.98 -19.81 -5.58
N THR A 227 -4.23 -21.12 -5.44
CA THR A 227 -5.56 -21.71 -5.72
C THR A 227 -6.63 -21.31 -4.70
N GLY A 228 -6.23 -20.64 -3.62
CA GLY A 228 -7.10 -20.17 -2.54
C GLY A 228 -7.89 -18.89 -2.83
N GLY A 229 -7.60 -18.24 -3.96
CA GLY A 229 -8.23 -16.97 -4.35
C GLY A 229 -7.60 -15.75 -3.67
N ALA A 230 -7.90 -14.59 -4.22
CA ALA A 230 -7.49 -13.30 -3.65
C ALA A 230 -8.66 -12.64 -2.91
N PHE A 231 -8.35 -11.88 -1.89
CA PHE A 231 -9.31 -11.07 -1.14
C PHE A 231 -9.57 -9.75 -1.88
N LEU A 232 -10.83 -9.40 -2.04
CA LEU A 232 -11.23 -8.10 -2.55
C LEU A 232 -11.58 -7.18 -1.38
N LEU A 233 -10.75 -6.16 -1.17
CA LEU A 233 -10.99 -5.14 -0.17
C LEU A 233 -11.56 -3.88 -0.81
N THR A 234 -12.41 -3.20 -0.07
CA THR A 234 -13.00 -1.92 -0.43
C THR A 234 -12.60 -0.83 0.56
N LYS A 235 -13.01 0.41 0.29
CA LYS A 235 -12.73 1.56 1.17
C LYS A 235 -12.97 1.25 2.65
N ASN A 236 -12.07 1.70 3.50
CA ASN A 236 -12.09 1.56 4.96
C ASN A 236 -11.97 0.09 5.44
N GLN A 237 -11.38 -0.78 4.65
CA GLN A 237 -11.09 -2.16 5.02
C GLN A 237 -9.59 -2.40 5.13
N THR A 238 -9.21 -3.24 6.08
CA THR A 238 -7.84 -3.68 6.30
C THR A 238 -7.79 -5.20 6.48
N ILE A 239 -6.68 -5.78 6.07
CA ILE A 239 -6.34 -7.21 6.23
C ILE A 239 -4.85 -7.34 6.52
N SER A 240 -4.50 -8.35 7.31
CA SER A 240 -3.11 -8.72 7.57
C SER A 240 -2.82 -10.11 7.01
N TRP A 241 -1.59 -10.34 6.61
CA TRP A 241 -1.09 -11.64 6.18
C TRP A 241 0.26 -11.93 6.84
N SER A 242 0.49 -13.20 7.17
CA SER A 242 1.83 -13.67 7.56
C SER A 242 2.06 -15.11 7.08
N ALA A 243 3.31 -15.46 6.83
CA ALA A 243 3.67 -16.81 6.41
C ALA A 243 3.30 -17.90 7.45
N GLN A 244 3.17 -17.53 8.73
CA GLN A 244 2.84 -18.47 9.80
C GLN A 244 1.34 -18.66 9.99
N SER A 245 0.53 -17.61 9.90
CA SER A 245 -0.91 -17.62 10.22
C SER A 245 -1.82 -17.44 9.01
N GLY A 246 -1.26 -17.16 7.81
CA GLY A 246 -2.05 -16.84 6.62
C GLY A 246 -2.74 -15.49 6.73
N PHE A 247 -3.89 -15.35 6.07
CA PHE A 247 -4.69 -14.13 6.07
C PHE A 247 -5.56 -14.01 7.32
N SER A 248 -5.64 -12.80 7.86
CA SER A 248 -6.57 -12.43 8.93
C SER A 248 -8.01 -12.28 8.39
N GLU A 249 -8.97 -12.08 9.29
CA GLU A 249 -10.27 -11.54 8.90
C GLU A 249 -10.14 -10.08 8.41
N ILE A 250 -10.99 -9.70 7.45
CA ILE A 250 -11.11 -8.30 7.01
C ILE A 250 -11.76 -7.50 8.13
N LYS A 251 -11.10 -6.42 8.53
CA LYS A 251 -11.59 -5.48 9.55
C LYS A 251 -11.90 -4.14 8.94
N SER A 252 -12.81 -3.38 9.55
CA SER A 252 -13.07 -2.00 9.18
C SER A 252 -12.23 -1.06 10.04
N PHE A 253 -11.78 0.06 9.46
CA PHE A 253 -11.14 1.14 10.18
C PHE A 253 -11.74 2.48 9.75
N ASP A 254 -11.61 3.48 10.59
CA ASP A 254 -12.07 4.84 10.28
C ASP A 254 -10.87 5.77 10.14
N SER A 255 -10.52 6.08 8.89
CA SER A 255 -9.52 7.08 8.58
C SER A 255 -9.79 7.69 7.21
N ALA A 256 -10.01 9.00 7.18
CA ALA A 256 -10.35 9.72 5.95
C ALA A 256 -9.14 10.21 5.15
N LEU A 257 -7.93 10.28 5.73
CA LEU A 257 -6.82 11.11 5.19
C LEU A 257 -5.54 10.33 4.84
N GLY A 258 -5.54 9.02 5.00
CA GLY A 258 -4.32 8.21 4.84
C GLY A 258 -3.69 7.83 6.19
N PRO A 259 -2.56 7.12 6.18
CA PRO A 259 -1.92 6.62 7.40
C PRO A 259 -1.30 7.78 8.21
N ASP A 260 -1.36 7.66 9.53
CA ASP A 260 -0.88 8.66 10.49
C ASP A 260 0.60 9.03 10.30
N TRP A 261 1.44 8.07 9.95
CA TRP A 261 2.86 8.28 9.73
C TRP A 261 3.16 9.29 8.60
N LYS A 262 2.30 9.42 7.60
CA LYS A 262 2.41 10.40 6.51
C LYS A 262 2.40 11.85 7.03
N SER A 263 1.76 12.06 8.17
CA SER A 263 1.67 13.36 8.86
C SER A 263 2.61 13.48 10.06
N SER A 264 3.53 12.52 10.25
CA SER A 264 4.40 12.42 11.42
C SER A 264 3.61 12.33 12.74
N VAL A 265 2.54 11.56 12.72
CA VAL A 265 1.71 11.23 13.88
C VAL A 265 2.01 9.80 14.29
N PHE A 266 2.29 9.58 15.56
CA PHE A 266 2.34 8.26 16.18
C PHE A 266 1.07 8.05 16.95
N ARG A 267 0.21 7.16 16.49
CA ARG A 267 -1.00 6.75 17.18
C ARG A 267 -0.82 5.33 17.70
N PHE A 268 -1.04 5.18 18.99
CA PHE A 268 -1.03 3.89 19.67
C PHE A 268 -2.42 3.63 20.25
N GLU A 269 -2.99 2.48 19.95
CA GLU A 269 -4.29 2.04 20.47
C GLU A 269 -4.13 0.68 21.14
N ASN A 270 -4.25 0.66 22.45
CA ASN A 270 -4.06 -0.57 23.25
C ASN A 270 -2.74 -1.32 22.93
N ALA A 271 -1.69 -0.57 22.59
CA ALA A 271 -0.41 -1.09 22.14
C ALA A 271 0.42 -1.62 23.30
N SER A 272 1.16 -2.71 23.08
CA SER A 272 2.16 -3.20 24.03
C SER A 272 3.42 -2.35 24.00
N LEU A 273 4.26 -2.44 25.05
CA LEU A 273 5.55 -1.75 25.02
C LEU A 273 6.43 -2.27 23.88
N GLU A 274 6.35 -3.56 23.55
CA GLU A 274 7.05 -4.15 22.42
C GLU A 274 6.64 -3.52 21.10
N ASP A 275 5.32 -3.38 20.85
CA ASP A 275 4.79 -2.72 19.63
C ASP A 275 5.25 -1.26 19.54
N ILE A 276 5.25 -0.56 20.67
CA ILE A 276 5.68 0.84 20.75
C ILE A 276 7.16 0.96 20.42
N VAL A 277 8.04 0.21 21.08
CA VAL A 277 9.50 0.31 20.85
C VAL A 277 9.88 -0.15 19.46
N GLN A 278 9.19 -1.16 18.90
CA GLN A 278 9.38 -1.59 17.52
C GLN A 278 8.98 -0.46 16.55
N SER A 279 7.88 0.20 16.80
CA SER A 279 7.45 1.36 15.99
C SER A 279 8.45 2.52 16.10
N LEU A 280 8.88 2.87 17.31
CA LEU A 280 9.85 3.95 17.54
C LEU A 280 11.23 3.64 16.92
N GLY A 281 11.71 2.38 16.99
CA GLY A 281 12.99 1.96 16.39
C GLY A 281 13.00 2.09 14.85
N ARG A 282 11.84 2.10 14.18
CA ARG A 282 11.77 2.41 12.75
C ARG A 282 11.93 3.91 12.45
N TRP A 283 11.54 4.77 13.37
CA TRP A 283 11.54 6.22 13.16
C TRP A 283 12.78 6.91 13.70
N TYR A 284 13.32 6.40 14.79
CA TYR A 284 14.50 6.97 15.42
C TYR A 284 15.69 6.01 15.22
N PRO A 285 16.86 6.51 14.86
CA PRO A 285 18.05 5.68 14.62
C PRO A 285 18.65 5.18 15.95
N VAL A 286 17.85 4.44 16.72
CA VAL A 286 18.24 3.89 18.04
C VAL A 286 17.82 2.43 18.14
N GLU A 287 18.56 1.67 18.94
CA GLU A 287 18.24 0.32 19.35
C GLU A 287 17.62 0.32 20.75
N PHE A 288 16.58 -0.45 20.95
CA PHE A 288 15.89 -0.56 22.22
C PHE A 288 16.26 -1.86 22.94
N GLU A 289 16.76 -1.74 24.18
CA GLU A 289 16.95 -2.84 25.11
C GLU A 289 15.86 -2.77 26.19
N VAL A 290 14.89 -3.69 26.15
CA VAL A 290 13.78 -3.71 27.11
C VAL A 290 14.02 -4.81 28.14
N ALA A 291 14.07 -4.42 29.41
CA ALA A 291 14.19 -5.32 30.55
C ALA A 291 13.00 -5.18 31.51
N GLY A 292 12.55 -6.28 32.09
CA GLY A 292 11.46 -6.30 33.07
C GLY A 292 10.19 -6.97 32.54
N GLN A 293 9.05 -6.78 33.23
CA GLN A 293 7.78 -7.44 32.93
C GLN A 293 6.77 -6.46 32.30
N ALA A 294 7.09 -5.96 31.10
CA ALA A 294 6.22 -5.03 30.38
C ALA A 294 4.98 -5.68 29.73
N GLY A 295 4.90 -7.01 29.69
CA GLY A 295 3.96 -7.74 28.83
C GLY A 295 2.46 -7.51 29.06
N ARG A 296 2.06 -6.86 30.18
CA ARG A 296 0.65 -6.56 30.48
C ARG A 296 0.29 -5.10 30.32
N CYS A 297 1.27 -4.21 30.26
CA CYS A 297 1.04 -2.78 30.11
C CYS A 297 0.56 -2.46 28.69
N ARG A 298 -0.47 -1.65 28.61
CA ARG A 298 -1.04 -1.16 27.33
C ARG A 298 -1.08 0.35 27.36
N PHE A 299 -0.77 0.94 26.22
CA PHE A 299 -0.79 2.38 26.02
C PHE A 299 -1.73 2.77 24.89
N SER A 300 -2.48 3.82 25.11
CA SER A 300 -3.25 4.50 24.05
C SER A 300 -2.96 5.99 24.10
N GLY A 301 -2.59 6.57 22.98
CA GLY A 301 -2.26 7.99 22.87
C GLY A 301 -1.71 8.36 21.51
N GLU A 302 -1.56 9.65 21.28
CA GLU A 302 -1.04 10.24 20.05
C GLU A 302 0.12 11.18 20.33
N PHE A 303 1.13 11.12 19.46
CA PHE A 303 2.26 12.04 19.47
C PHE A 303 2.39 12.70 18.11
N HIS A 304 2.42 14.03 18.09
CA HIS A 304 2.51 14.83 16.87
C HIS A 304 3.89 15.47 16.77
N ARG A 305 4.70 15.05 15.80
CA ARG A 305 6.04 15.59 15.54
C ARG A 305 6.92 15.65 16.80
N SER A 306 6.76 14.69 17.70
CA SER A 306 7.46 14.66 18.98
C SER A 306 8.87 14.11 18.83
N SER A 307 9.79 14.54 19.67
CA SER A 307 11.10 13.92 19.78
C SER A 307 11.01 12.58 20.52
N LEU A 308 12.04 11.73 20.38
CA LEU A 308 12.11 10.45 21.09
C LEU A 308 12.04 10.66 22.60
N GLU A 309 12.75 11.66 23.12
CA GLU A 309 12.77 11.99 24.54
C GLU A 309 11.38 12.35 25.06
N GLN A 310 10.63 13.18 24.33
CA GLN A 310 9.26 13.57 24.69
C GLN A 310 8.34 12.34 24.75
N ILE A 311 8.44 11.44 23.78
CA ILE A 311 7.65 10.22 23.77
C ILE A 311 8.03 9.33 24.96
N LEU A 312 9.32 9.10 25.19
CA LEU A 312 9.81 8.27 26.31
C LEU A 312 9.46 8.87 27.68
N GLU A 313 9.45 10.19 27.81
CA GLU A 313 9.03 10.87 29.02
C GLU A 313 7.56 10.55 29.33
N VAL A 314 6.64 10.72 28.38
CA VAL A 314 5.21 10.37 28.55
C VAL A 314 5.04 8.88 28.87
N LEU A 315 5.73 8.00 28.14
CA LEU A 315 5.68 6.57 28.41
C LEU A 315 6.21 6.21 29.80
N SER A 316 7.23 6.92 30.29
CA SER A 316 7.78 6.66 31.62
C SER A 316 6.77 6.88 32.73
N TYR A 317 5.96 7.92 32.63
CA TYR A 317 4.88 8.21 33.59
C TYR A 317 3.69 7.27 33.46
N THR A 318 3.28 6.98 32.20
CA THR A 318 2.05 6.22 31.96
C THR A 318 2.21 4.72 32.14
N LEU A 319 3.37 4.18 31.80
CA LEU A 319 3.67 2.75 31.87
C LEU A 319 4.59 2.37 33.05
N ASN A 320 4.82 3.31 33.98
CA ASN A 320 5.68 3.11 35.17
C ASN A 320 7.06 2.49 34.80
N LEU A 321 7.71 3.04 33.79
CA LEU A 321 9.01 2.59 33.31
C LEU A 321 10.09 3.65 33.57
N SER A 322 11.35 3.24 33.58
CA SER A 322 12.51 4.11 33.57
C SER A 322 13.31 3.87 32.30
N TYR A 323 13.89 4.91 31.75
CA TYR A 323 14.71 4.81 30.55
C TYR A 323 16.05 5.54 30.70
N GLN A 324 17.03 5.14 29.91
CA GLN A 324 18.33 5.79 29.75
C GLN A 324 18.69 5.78 28.27
N ILE A 325 19.12 6.91 27.75
CA ILE A 325 19.58 7.05 26.37
C ILE A 325 21.09 7.15 26.38
N HIS A 326 21.77 6.22 25.71
CA HIS A 326 23.21 6.19 25.51
C HIS A 326 23.50 6.16 24.01
N GLU A 327 23.93 7.29 23.45
CA GLU A 327 24.19 7.44 21.99
C GLU A 327 23.04 6.90 21.15
N THR A 328 23.19 5.69 20.61
CA THR A 328 22.20 5.02 19.75
C THR A 328 21.42 3.92 20.47
N THR A 329 21.59 3.74 21.77
CA THR A 329 20.90 2.68 22.53
C THR A 329 20.01 3.28 23.60
N VAL A 330 18.75 2.84 23.63
CA VAL A 330 17.75 3.20 24.64
C VAL A 330 17.47 2.00 25.52
N LYS A 331 17.90 2.07 26.79
CA LYS A 331 17.64 1.03 27.78
C LYS A 331 16.36 1.36 28.53
N ILE A 332 15.39 0.46 28.49
CA ILE A 332 14.11 0.60 29.19
C ILE A 332 14.01 -0.47 30.26
N LYS A 333 13.68 -0.06 31.49
CA LYS A 333 13.33 -0.98 32.59
C LYS A 333 11.88 -0.75 32.96
N SER A 334 11.04 -1.74 32.69
CA SER A 334 9.62 -1.70 33.06
C SER A 334 9.40 -2.35 34.42
N LYS A 335 8.51 -1.74 35.20
CA LYS A 335 7.95 -2.33 36.42
C LYS A 335 6.62 -2.98 36.09
N PRO A 336 6.11 -3.91 36.92
CA PRO A 336 4.75 -4.40 36.74
C PRO A 336 3.75 -3.24 36.76
N CYS A 337 2.82 -3.23 35.84
CA CYS A 337 1.68 -2.28 35.84
C CYS A 337 0.61 -2.64 36.85
#